data_d2e4c81a4c10e23bd953a32cb3a97edc
#
_entry.id   d2e4c81a4c10e23bd953a32cb3a97edc
#
_cell.length_a   1.000
_cell.length_b   1.000
_cell.length_c   1.000
_cell.angle_alpha   90.00
_cell.angle_beta   90.00
_cell.angle_gamma   90.00
#
_symmetry.space_group_name_H-M   'P 1'
#
loop_
_entity.id
_entity.type
_entity.pdbx_description
1 polymer ?
#
loop_
_entity_poly.entity_id
_entity_poly.type
_entity_poly.pdbx_seq_one_letter_code
_entity_poly.pdbx_strand_id
1 'polypeptide(L)'
;MSYMLLIKKQAKKVLQSLARPDRNRIAEKIKCLGKNPDSPNLDIKSLQDQPYYRLRVGNWRVIFDRDDDVKIIAIEKIKSRGGAYK
;
A
#
# COMPACT_ATOMS: atom_id res chain seq x y z
N MET A 1 8.06 12.71 9.21
CA MET A 1 7.12 12.23 10.22
C MET A 1 6.68 10.83 9.91
N SER A 2 6.63 9.99 10.90
CA SER A 2 6.26 8.61 10.65
C SER A 2 4.82 8.35 11.06
N TYR A 3 4.22 7.40 10.38
CA TYR A 3 2.87 6.95 10.62
C TYR A 3 2.91 5.52 11.11
N MET A 4 1.92 5.14 11.91
CA MET A 4 1.75 3.75 12.31
C MET A 4 1.09 3.00 11.15
N LEU A 5 1.64 1.83 10.83
CA LEU A 5 1.10 1.02 9.75
C LEU A 5 0.16 -0.03 10.32
N LEU A 6 -1.02 -0.12 9.71
CA LEU A 6 -1.99 -1.15 10.04
C LEU A 6 -2.28 -1.92 8.77
N ILE A 7 -1.90 -3.20 8.75
CA ILE A 7 -2.10 -4.02 7.56
C ILE A 7 -3.33 -4.89 7.76
N LYS A 8 -4.35 -4.64 6.92
CA LYS A 8 -5.59 -5.38 7.02
C LYS A 8 -5.40 -6.83 6.59
N LYS A 9 -6.33 -7.66 7.01
CA LYS A 9 -6.25 -9.09 6.80
C LYS A 9 -6.06 -9.48 5.35
N GLN A 10 -6.84 -8.89 4.45
CA GLN A 10 -6.76 -9.19 3.03
C GLN A 10 -5.39 -8.88 2.46
N ALA A 11 -4.87 -7.71 2.79
CA ALA A 11 -3.55 -7.29 2.32
C ALA A 11 -2.46 -8.20 2.88
N LYS A 12 -2.57 -8.56 4.12
CA LYS A 12 -1.59 -9.43 4.76
C LYS A 12 -1.57 -10.80 4.11
N LYS A 13 -2.75 -11.33 3.79
CA LYS A 13 -2.85 -12.62 3.11
C LYS A 13 -2.18 -12.59 1.76
N VAL A 14 -2.43 -11.55 0.98
CA VAL A 14 -1.82 -11.42 -0.34
C VAL A 14 -0.30 -11.34 -0.21
N LEU A 15 0.19 -10.50 0.72
CA LEU A 15 1.62 -10.37 0.93
C LEU A 15 2.28 -11.72 1.23
N GLN A 16 1.65 -12.50 2.09
CA GLN A 16 2.19 -13.79 2.48
C GLN A 16 2.20 -14.80 1.34
N SER A 17 1.31 -14.62 0.36
CA SER A 17 1.21 -15.55 -0.77
C SER A 17 2.16 -15.20 -1.91
N LEU A 18 2.78 -14.04 -1.88
CA LEU A 18 3.64 -13.59 -2.96
C LEU A 18 5.01 -14.24 -2.91
N ALA A 19 5.62 -14.37 -4.10
CA ALA A 19 7.01 -14.77 -4.18
C ALA A 19 7.90 -13.75 -3.48
N ARG A 20 9.03 -14.20 -2.96
CA ARG A 20 9.89 -13.35 -2.15
C ARG A 20 10.27 -12.01 -2.81
N PRO A 21 10.67 -11.99 -4.10
CA PRO A 21 11.05 -10.70 -4.71
C PRO A 21 9.93 -9.68 -4.70
N ASP A 22 8.71 -10.10 -5.05
CA ASP A 22 7.56 -9.20 -5.05
C ASP A 22 7.18 -8.79 -3.64
N ARG A 23 7.16 -9.73 -2.72
CA ARG A 23 6.84 -9.46 -1.33
C ARG A 23 7.80 -8.46 -0.72
N ASN A 24 9.09 -8.64 -0.96
CA ASN A 24 10.10 -7.72 -0.43
C ASN A 24 9.96 -6.33 -1.01
N ARG A 25 9.68 -6.24 -2.31
CA ARG A 25 9.53 -4.95 -2.97
C ARG A 25 8.34 -4.19 -2.41
N ILE A 26 7.21 -4.87 -2.25
CA ILE A 26 6.00 -4.24 -1.72
C ILE A 26 6.20 -3.86 -0.26
N ALA A 27 6.78 -4.74 0.53
CA ALA A 27 7.03 -4.46 1.95
C ALA A 27 7.95 -3.25 2.12
N GLU A 28 8.96 -3.13 1.28
CA GLU A 28 9.88 -2.01 1.31
C GLU A 28 9.14 -0.70 1.04
N LYS A 29 8.28 -0.70 0.02
CA LYS A 29 7.52 0.50 -0.31
C LYS A 29 6.50 0.86 0.76
N ILE A 30 5.89 -0.13 1.38
CA ILE A 30 4.97 0.11 2.49
C ILE A 30 5.71 0.75 3.66
N LYS A 31 6.92 0.29 3.94
CA LYS A 31 7.75 0.90 4.98
C LYS A 31 8.04 2.36 4.67
N CYS A 32 8.40 2.65 3.42
CA CYS A 32 8.65 4.03 3.00
C CYS A 32 7.40 4.87 3.16
N LEU A 33 6.25 4.30 2.81
CA LEU A 33 4.97 4.98 2.97
C LEU A 33 4.71 5.34 4.43
N GLY A 34 5.00 4.42 5.33
CA GLY A 34 4.82 4.67 6.75
C GLY A 34 5.73 5.76 7.29
N LYS A 35 6.94 5.85 6.75
CA LYS A 35 7.87 6.87 7.17
C LYS A 35 7.49 8.25 6.66
N ASN A 36 7.11 8.34 5.39
CA ASN A 36 6.76 9.61 4.77
C ASN A 36 5.83 9.36 3.59
N PRO A 37 4.51 9.43 3.80
CA PRO A 37 3.56 9.21 2.71
C PRO A 37 3.61 10.28 1.62
N ASP A 38 4.29 11.37 1.87
CA ASP A 38 4.42 12.44 0.89
C ASP A 38 5.75 12.38 0.13
N SER A 39 6.49 11.28 0.28
CA SER A 39 7.78 11.14 -0.38
C SER A 39 7.63 11.14 -1.90
N PRO A 40 8.48 11.90 -2.62
CA PRO A 40 8.43 11.91 -4.08
C PRO A 40 8.85 10.59 -4.72
N ASN A 41 9.42 9.69 -3.94
CA ASN A 41 9.84 8.39 -4.42
C ASN A 41 8.68 7.40 -4.52
N LEU A 42 7.51 7.78 -4.03
CA LEU A 42 6.33 6.91 -4.03
C LEU A 42 5.36 7.35 -5.12
N ASP A 43 4.87 6.40 -5.89
CA ASP A 43 3.89 6.64 -6.94
C ASP A 43 2.50 6.49 -6.35
N ILE A 44 1.95 7.60 -5.85
CA ILE A 44 0.67 7.58 -5.13
C ILE A 44 -0.34 8.45 -5.88
N LYS A 45 -1.56 7.94 -5.99
CA LYS A 45 -2.70 8.69 -6.52
C LYS A 45 -3.92 8.46 -5.66
N SER A 46 -4.74 9.50 -5.52
CA SER A 46 -6.01 9.33 -4.85
C SER A 46 -6.98 8.64 -5.79
N LEU A 47 -7.86 7.81 -5.23
CA LEU A 47 -8.88 7.13 -6.00
C LEU A 47 -10.14 7.98 -6.06
N GLN A 48 -10.71 8.09 -7.26
CA GLN A 48 -11.92 8.88 -7.44
C GLN A 48 -13.09 8.19 -6.72
N ASP A 49 -13.93 8.99 -6.10
CA ASP A 49 -15.14 8.55 -5.43
C ASP A 49 -14.90 7.59 -4.27
N GLN A 50 -13.65 7.56 -3.76
CA GLN A 50 -13.30 6.72 -2.63
C GLN A 50 -12.33 7.47 -1.72
N PRO A 51 -12.40 7.21 -0.41
CA PRO A 51 -11.48 7.85 0.53
C PRO A 51 -10.09 7.21 0.55
N TYR A 52 -9.77 6.39 -0.43
CA TYR A 52 -8.53 5.63 -0.45
C TYR A 52 -7.54 6.17 -1.47
N TYR A 53 -6.29 5.74 -1.30
CA TYR A 53 -5.19 6.08 -2.18
C TYR A 53 -4.60 4.80 -2.75
N ARG A 54 -3.90 4.94 -3.86
CA ARG A 54 -3.23 3.83 -4.52
C ARG A 54 -1.74 4.09 -4.57
N LEU A 55 -0.96 3.13 -4.07
CA LEU A 55 0.48 3.13 -4.21
C LEU A 55 0.85 2.07 -5.24
N ARG A 56 1.52 2.48 -6.32
CA ARG A 56 1.95 1.54 -7.34
C ARG A 56 3.33 0.99 -7.00
N VAL A 57 3.47 -0.32 -7.06
CA VAL A 57 4.74 -1.01 -6.83
C VAL A 57 4.90 -2.04 -7.93
N GLY A 58 5.62 -1.68 -9.00
CA GLY A 58 5.75 -2.56 -10.15
C GLY A 58 4.39 -2.88 -10.75
N ASN A 59 4.07 -4.16 -10.80
CA ASN A 59 2.76 -4.61 -11.32
C ASN A 59 1.70 -4.72 -10.24
N TRP A 60 1.98 -4.20 -9.06
CA TRP A 60 1.07 -4.31 -7.93
C TRP A 60 0.52 -2.96 -7.53
N ARG A 61 -0.66 -2.97 -6.94
CA ARG A 61 -1.31 -1.77 -6.41
C ARG A 61 -1.64 -2.01 -4.94
N VAL A 62 -1.18 -1.09 -4.12
CA VAL A 62 -1.46 -1.13 -2.69
C VAL A 62 -2.50 -0.05 -2.40
N ILE A 63 -3.68 -0.48 -1.97
CA ILE A 63 -4.77 0.43 -1.64
C ILE A 63 -4.69 0.72 -0.16
N PHE A 64 -4.65 1.99 0.21
CA PHE A 64 -4.50 2.35 1.60
C PHE A 64 -5.35 3.55 1.97
N ASP A 65 -5.64 3.65 3.25
CA ASP A 65 -6.31 4.78 3.86
C ASP A 65 -5.29 5.52 4.72
N ARG A 66 -5.43 6.82 4.80
CA ARG A 66 -4.45 7.66 5.49
C ARG A 66 -5.20 8.60 6.44
N ASP A 67 -4.89 8.50 7.72
CA ASP A 67 -5.46 9.37 8.72
C ASP A 67 -4.34 10.24 9.29
N ASP A 68 -4.34 11.51 8.90
CA ASP A 68 -3.29 12.43 9.29
C ASP A 68 -3.44 12.94 10.72
N ASP A 69 -4.63 12.84 11.27
CA ASP A 69 -4.87 13.30 12.64
C ASP A 69 -4.23 12.37 13.66
N VAL A 70 -4.44 11.08 13.50
CA VAL A 70 -3.87 10.10 14.43
C VAL A 70 -2.61 9.44 13.88
N LYS A 71 -2.19 9.83 12.68
CA LYS A 71 -0.96 9.34 12.05
C LYS A 71 -0.97 7.83 11.86
N ILE A 72 -2.03 7.34 11.22
CA ILE A 72 -2.16 5.92 10.89
C ILE A 72 -2.38 5.77 9.40
N ILE A 73 -1.69 4.80 8.81
CA ILE A 73 -1.92 4.38 7.43
C ILE A 73 -2.38 2.94 7.46
N ALA A 74 -3.59 2.70 6.97
CA ALA A 74 -4.17 1.36 6.94
C ALA A 74 -4.06 0.81 5.51
N ILE A 75 -3.36 -0.31 5.37
CA ILE A 75 -3.23 -1.00 4.09
C ILE A 75 -4.45 -1.87 3.92
N GLU A 76 -5.35 -1.46 3.02
CA GLU A 76 -6.64 -2.11 2.85
C GLU A 76 -6.56 -3.34 1.97
N LYS A 77 -5.93 -3.20 0.80
CA LYS A 77 -5.87 -4.28 -0.18
C LYS A 77 -4.58 -4.20 -0.98
N ILE A 78 -4.17 -5.36 -1.50
CA ILE A 78 -3.08 -5.43 -2.45
C ILE A 78 -3.63 -6.17 -3.67
N LYS A 79 -3.51 -5.54 -4.84
CA LYS A 79 -4.06 -6.09 -6.09
C LYS A 79 -2.99 -6.12 -7.16
N SER A 80 -3.13 -7.05 -8.09
CA SER A 80 -2.28 -7.05 -9.27
C SER A 80 -2.81 -6.03 -10.28
N ARG A 81 -1.92 -5.58 -11.13
CA ARG A 81 -2.26 -4.65 -12.18
C ARG A 81 -3.24 -5.28 -13.17
N GLY A 82 -4.17 -4.47 -13.67
CA GLY A 82 -5.09 -4.90 -14.70
C GLY A 82 -6.21 -5.80 -14.25
N GLY A 83 -6.29 -6.08 -12.96
CA GLY A 83 -7.35 -6.93 -12.44
C GLY A 83 -7.28 -8.37 -12.87
N ALA A 84 -6.15 -8.79 -13.43
CA ALA A 84 -5.96 -10.17 -13.87
C ALA A 84 -5.82 -11.13 -12.70
N TYR A 85 -5.60 -10.63 -11.56
CA TYR A 85 -5.45 -11.43 -10.37
C TYR A 85 -6.78 -12.08 -9.99
N LYS A 86 -6.76 -13.34 -9.72
CA LYS A 86 -7.99 -14.06 -9.37
C LYS A 86 -7.89 -14.74 -8.03
#